data_0355a3ed331fee5527879909c1f8e64b
#
_entry.id   0355a3ed331fee5527879909c1f8e64b
#
_cell.length_a   1.000
_cell.length_b   1.000
_cell.length_c   1.000
_cell.angle_alpha   90.00
_cell.angle_beta   90.00
_cell.angle_gamma   90.00
#
_symmetry.space_group_name_H-M   'P 1'
#
loop_
_entity.id
_entity.type
_entity.pdbx_description
1 polymer ?
#
loop_
_entity_poly.entity_id
_entity_poly.type
_entity_poly.pdbx_seq_one_letter_code
_entity_poly.pdbx_strand_id
1 'polypeptide(L)' 'MATTYESADDLAGALRRAEAAHGQHEQRTGKADADWPDWYALYMVRESAGEELPT' A
#
# COMPACT_ATOMS: atom_id res chain seq x y z
N MET A 1 6.75 15.92 -4.12
CA MET A 1 7.23 15.60 -2.77
C MET A 1 7.75 14.17 -2.74
N ALA A 2 8.90 13.95 -2.12
CA ALA A 2 9.48 12.61 -2.03
C ALA A 2 8.85 11.85 -0.86
N THR A 3 8.60 10.55 -1.08
CA THR A 3 8.20 9.63 -0.02
C THR A 3 9.46 9.12 0.66
N THR A 4 9.54 9.26 1.98
CA THR A 4 10.73 8.90 2.75
C THR A 4 10.37 8.00 3.92
N TYR A 5 11.18 6.96 4.13
CA TYR A 5 11.08 6.07 5.29
C TYR A 5 12.36 6.18 6.12
N GLU A 6 12.21 6.20 7.44
CA GLU A 6 13.34 6.45 8.34
C GLU A 6 14.25 5.23 8.52
N SER A 7 13.71 4.03 8.29
CA SER A 7 14.42 2.78 8.50
C SER A 7 13.78 1.64 7.71
N ALA A 8 14.48 0.51 7.64
CA ALA A 8 13.92 -0.70 7.04
C ALA A 8 12.67 -1.17 7.80
N ASP A 9 12.64 -1.03 9.12
CA ASP A 9 11.48 -1.40 9.92
C ASP A 9 10.27 -0.51 9.61
N ASP A 10 10.50 0.78 9.41
CA ASP A 10 9.47 1.74 9.02
C ASP A 10 8.87 1.35 7.66
N LEU A 11 9.72 1.06 6.70
CA LEU A 11 9.28 0.61 5.37
C LEU A 11 8.54 -0.73 5.45
N ALA A 12 9.06 -1.67 6.23
CA ALA A 12 8.41 -2.98 6.42
C ALA A 12 7.01 -2.83 7.02
N GLY A 13 6.85 -1.91 7.97
CA GLY A 13 5.53 -1.61 8.54
C GLY A 13 4.55 -1.09 7.48
N ALA A 14 5.02 -0.19 6.62
CA ALA A 14 4.20 0.34 5.52
C ALA A 14 3.81 -0.77 4.54
N LEU A 15 4.75 -1.66 4.21
CA LEU A 15 4.47 -2.81 3.33
C LEU A 15 3.40 -3.73 3.91
N ARG A 16 3.46 -4.00 5.22
CA ARG A 16 2.46 -4.85 5.90
C ARG A 16 1.08 -4.21 5.88
N ARG A 17 1.00 -2.89 6.07
CA ARG A 17 -0.28 -2.18 5.99
C ARG A 17 -0.86 -2.22 4.59
N ALA A 18 -0.01 -2.03 3.58
CA ALA A 18 -0.42 -2.12 2.18
C ALA A 18 -0.89 -3.53 1.82
N GLU A 19 -0.19 -4.56 2.31
CA GLU A 19 -0.56 -5.95 2.09
C GLU A 19 -1.94 -6.25 2.67
N ALA A 20 -2.19 -5.84 3.91
CA ALA A 20 -3.49 -6.07 4.55
C ALA A 20 -4.62 -5.37 3.81
N ALA A 21 -4.40 -4.12 3.39
CA ALA A 21 -5.39 -3.37 2.62
C ALA A 21 -5.63 -3.99 1.25
N HIS A 22 -4.57 -4.48 0.60
CA HIS A 22 -4.66 -5.14 -0.71
C HIS A 22 -5.45 -6.45 -0.62
N GLY A 23 -5.29 -7.20 0.46
CA GLY A 23 -6.08 -8.41 0.69
C GLY A 23 -7.57 -8.11 0.74
N GLN A 24 -7.97 -7.03 1.38
CA GLN A 24 -9.38 -6.58 1.39
C GLN A 24 -9.84 -6.14 0.00
N HIS A 25 -8.97 -5.46 -0.75
CA HIS A 25 -9.26 -5.07 -2.13
C HIS A 25 -9.56 -6.30 -2.99
N GLU A 26 -8.72 -7.34 -2.89
CA GLU A 26 -8.93 -8.60 -3.63
C GLU A 26 -10.23 -9.29 -3.24
N GLN A 27 -10.60 -9.25 -1.97
CA GLN A 27 -11.88 -9.80 -1.50
C GLN A 27 -13.07 -9.08 -2.13
N ARG A 28 -12.98 -7.76 -2.30
CA ARG A 28 -14.05 -6.98 -2.94
C ARG A 28 -14.18 -7.26 -4.42
N THR A 29 -13.06 -7.39 -5.11
CA THR A 29 -13.06 -7.63 -6.56
C THR A 29 -13.29 -9.10 -6.90
N GLY A 30 -12.99 -10.00 -5.98
CA GLY A 30 -13.07 -11.44 -6.19
C GLY A 30 -11.99 -11.98 -7.11
N LYS A 31 -10.91 -11.22 -7.32
CA LYS A 31 -9.84 -11.58 -8.26
C LYS A 31 -8.48 -11.35 -7.63
N ALA A 32 -7.51 -12.20 -7.97
CA ALA A 32 -6.11 -11.93 -7.70
C ALA A 32 -5.65 -10.75 -8.57
N ASP A 33 -4.83 -9.89 -8.00
CA ASP A 33 -4.34 -8.69 -8.67
C ASP A 33 -2.87 -8.88 -9.08
N ALA A 34 -2.64 -9.05 -10.38
CA ALA A 34 -1.28 -9.19 -10.92
C ALA A 34 -0.50 -7.88 -10.85
N ASP A 35 -1.17 -6.75 -10.74
CA ASP A 35 -0.56 -5.43 -10.64
C ASP A 35 -0.39 -4.98 -9.18
N TRP A 36 -0.28 -5.91 -8.25
CA TRP A 36 -0.15 -5.61 -6.83
C TRP A 36 1.02 -4.65 -6.50
N PRO A 37 2.18 -4.69 -7.20
CA PRO A 37 3.24 -3.71 -6.88
C PRO A 37 2.80 -2.27 -7.09
N ASP A 38 2.07 -2.00 -8.15
CA ASP A 38 1.56 -0.65 -8.44
C ASP A 38 0.55 -0.21 -7.39
N TRP A 39 -0.35 -1.12 -6.98
CA TRP A 39 -1.34 -0.85 -5.96
C TRP A 39 -0.71 -0.58 -4.59
N TYR A 40 0.29 -1.40 -4.22
CA TYR A 40 1.05 -1.22 -2.98
C TYR A 40 1.77 0.14 -2.97
N ALA A 41 2.44 0.47 -4.07
CA ALA A 41 3.17 1.73 -4.20
C ALA A 41 2.24 2.92 -4.05
N LEU A 42 1.08 2.89 -4.70
CA LEU A 42 0.07 3.93 -4.60
C LEU A 42 -0.43 4.10 -3.16
N TYR A 43 -0.73 2.98 -2.50
CA TYR A 43 -1.16 2.98 -1.10
C TYR A 43 -0.11 3.64 -0.21
N MET A 44 1.14 3.21 -0.35
CA MET A 44 2.24 3.67 0.50
C MET A 44 2.54 5.15 0.30
N VAL A 45 2.52 5.61 -0.95
CA VAL A 45 2.76 7.03 -1.26
C VAL A 45 1.65 7.90 -0.69
N ARG A 46 0.40 7.50 -0.87
CA ARG A 46 -0.75 8.25 -0.36
C ARG A 46 -0.79 8.25 1.16
N GLU A 47 -0.51 7.12 1.80
CA GLU A 47 -0.44 7.04 3.26
C GLU A 47 0.62 8.01 3.80
N SER A 48 1.81 8.02 3.20
CA SER A 48 2.89 8.90 3.60
C SER A 48 2.54 10.37 3.44
N ALA A 49 1.76 10.71 2.41
CA ALA A 49 1.34 12.08 2.13
C ALA A 49 0.07 12.51 2.87
N GLY A 50 -0.57 11.59 3.60
CA GLY A 50 -1.83 11.88 4.28
C GLY A 50 -3.01 12.03 3.33
N GLU A 51 -2.91 11.43 2.14
CA GLU A 51 -3.95 11.48 1.13
C GLU A 51 -4.93 10.31 1.27
N GLU A 52 -6.04 10.37 0.54
CA GLU A 52 -7.03 9.30 0.53
C GLU A 52 -6.42 8.00 0.02
N LEU A 53 -6.62 6.91 0.76
CA LEU A 53 -6.05 5.61 0.43
C LEU A 53 -6.88 4.88 -0.63
N PRO A 54 -6.23 4.10 -1.52
CA PRO A 54 -6.97 3.25 -2.45
C PRO A 54 -7.72 2.14 -1.69
N THR A 55 -8.84 1.73 -2.23
CA THR A 55 -9.70 0.69 -1.61
C THR A 55 -10.09 -0.40 -2.60
#